data_e6504a0af78203857b6e30693d9f679c
#
_entry.id   e6504a0af78203857b6e30693d9f679c
#
_cell.length_a   1.000
_cell.length_b   1.000
_cell.length_c   1.000
_cell.angle_alpha   90.00
_cell.angle_beta   90.00
_cell.angle_gamma   90.00
#
_symmetry.space_group_name_H-M   'P 1'
#
loop_
_entity.id
_entity.type
_entity.pdbx_description
1 polymer ?
#
loop_
_entity_poly.entity_id
_entity_poly.type
_entity_poly.pdbx_seq_one_letter_code
_entity_poly.pdbx_strand_id
1 'polypeptide(L)'
;PQKRAAYDQYGHEAFEAAASGAQGQPGAGAFSDIFEDLFSDFMGGGRNREPQRGSDLRYNIALNFTEAFAGIERDIRINSYVTCSSCTGTGAESGSQPSTCSSCNGAGKVRASQGFFMVERTCPECGGSGHIISNPCDSCGGEGRTHREKTISVKIPAGVDDGTRIRLSGEGEAGPRGAPNGDLYLFVQLNPHSLFKRDGSDLLVEARIPVTLAAL
;
A
#
# COMPACT_ATOMS: atom_id res chain seq x y z
N PRO A 1 21.32 14.55 16.27
CA PRO A 1 21.84 15.90 16.52
C PRO A 1 20.73 16.86 16.97
N GLN A 2 19.53 16.84 16.37
CA GLN A 2 18.42 17.78 16.65
C GLN A 2 17.79 17.61 18.04
N LYS A 3 17.67 16.37 18.54
CA LYS A 3 17.18 16.10 19.90
C LYS A 3 18.11 16.61 21.00
N ARG A 4 19.42 16.65 20.72
CA ARG A 4 20.42 17.23 21.64
C ARG A 4 20.26 18.75 21.73
N ALA A 5 20.13 19.42 20.60
CA ALA A 5 19.95 20.87 20.57
C ALA A 5 18.67 21.32 21.30
N ALA A 6 17.57 20.56 21.16
CA ALA A 6 16.33 20.84 21.89
C ALA A 6 16.49 20.59 23.40
N TYR A 7 17.22 19.56 23.80
CA TYR A 7 17.49 19.27 25.20
C TYR A 7 18.39 20.33 25.85
N ASP A 8 19.40 20.81 25.12
CA ASP A 8 20.34 21.84 25.59
C ASP A 8 19.68 23.22 25.75
N GLN A 9 18.57 23.45 24.99
CA GLN A 9 17.85 24.72 25.01
C GLN A 9 16.71 24.77 26.04
N TYR A 10 16.08 23.65 26.34
CA TYR A 10 14.85 23.59 27.18
C TYR A 10 15.01 22.80 28.49
N GLY A 11 16.16 22.15 28.71
CA GLY A 11 16.49 21.43 29.94
C GLY A 11 15.68 20.16 30.18
N HIS A 12 16.05 19.44 31.24
CA HIS A 12 15.47 18.16 31.61
C HIS A 12 14.00 18.26 32.05
N GLU A 13 13.63 19.33 32.73
CA GLU A 13 12.28 19.55 33.27
C GLU A 13 11.19 19.65 32.17
N ALA A 14 11.53 20.26 31.03
CA ALA A 14 10.61 20.33 29.88
C ALA A 14 10.40 18.99 29.19
N PHE A 15 11.41 18.11 29.26
CA PHE A 15 11.34 16.78 28.67
C PHE A 15 10.60 15.78 29.56
N GLU A 16 10.75 15.87 30.88
CA GLU A 16 10.01 15.07 31.85
C GLU A 16 8.52 15.47 31.94
N ALA A 17 8.21 16.75 31.81
CA ALA A 17 6.82 17.22 31.75
C ALA A 17 6.09 16.71 30.48
N ALA A 18 6.81 16.51 29.38
CA ALA A 18 6.28 15.94 28.14
C ALA A 18 6.16 14.40 28.21
N ALA A 19 6.98 13.72 29.00
CA ALA A 19 7.01 12.27 29.12
C ALA A 19 6.09 11.74 30.23
N SER A 20 5.85 12.52 31.27
CA SER A 20 4.99 12.18 32.39
C SER A 20 3.58 12.73 32.17
N GLY A 21 2.81 12.22 31.18
CA GLY A 21 1.42 12.60 30.97
C GLY A 21 0.69 12.84 32.29
N ALA A 22 0.69 14.09 32.77
CA ALA A 22 0.22 14.49 34.10
C ALA A 22 -1.28 14.19 34.22
N GLN A 23 -1.56 13.12 34.90
CA GLN A 23 -2.85 12.76 35.40
C GLN A 23 -3.19 13.73 36.54
N GLY A 24 -4.07 14.68 36.24
CA GLY A 24 -4.84 15.40 37.30
C GLY A 24 -4.44 16.81 37.66
N GLN A 25 -4.64 17.77 36.72
CA GLN A 25 -5.00 19.12 37.16
C GLN A 25 -5.88 19.80 36.08
N PRO A 26 -7.02 20.41 36.43
CA PRO A 26 -7.89 21.11 35.49
C PRO A 26 -7.22 22.43 35.08
N GLY A 27 -6.60 22.45 33.91
CA GLY A 27 -5.91 23.62 33.36
C GLY A 27 -4.78 23.30 32.38
N ALA A 28 -4.22 22.08 32.36
CA ALA A 28 -3.06 21.71 31.56
C ALA A 28 -3.41 21.18 30.16
N GLY A 29 -4.67 20.87 29.85
CA GLY A 29 -5.10 20.32 28.58
C GLY A 29 -4.93 21.26 27.39
N ALA A 30 -4.99 22.56 27.58
CA ALA A 30 -4.85 23.55 26.52
C ALA A 30 -3.41 23.71 26.03
N PHE A 31 -2.41 23.37 26.84
CA PHE A 31 -1.00 23.46 26.45
C PHE A 31 -0.51 22.20 25.73
N SER A 32 -1.07 21.03 26.01
CA SER A 32 -0.72 19.78 25.33
C SER A 32 -1.20 19.80 23.87
N ASP A 33 -2.43 20.24 23.64
CA ASP A 33 -2.99 20.31 22.28
C ASP A 33 -2.27 21.38 21.42
N ILE A 34 -1.90 22.51 22.04
CA ILE A 34 -1.13 23.56 21.34
C ILE A 34 0.30 23.09 21.04
N PHE A 35 0.88 22.25 21.90
CA PHE A 35 2.23 21.74 21.68
C PHE A 35 2.26 20.62 20.64
N GLU A 36 1.24 19.77 20.60
CA GLU A 36 1.09 18.73 19.59
C GLU A 36 0.80 19.34 18.22
N ASP A 37 -0.04 20.35 18.14
CA ASP A 37 -0.32 21.09 16.91
C ASP A 37 0.92 21.87 16.43
N LEU A 38 1.62 22.58 17.33
CA LEU A 38 2.83 23.32 16.97
C LEU A 38 4.00 22.38 16.60
N PHE A 39 4.11 21.23 17.27
CA PHE A 39 5.14 20.25 16.99
C PHE A 39 4.85 19.46 15.69
N SER A 40 3.57 19.17 15.41
CA SER A 40 3.15 18.56 14.17
C SER A 40 3.30 19.52 12.97
N ASP A 41 3.13 20.82 13.17
CA ASP A 41 3.30 21.84 12.12
C ASP A 41 4.78 22.16 11.87
N PHE A 42 5.62 22.09 12.91
CA PHE A 42 7.05 22.35 12.81
C PHE A 42 7.87 21.13 12.34
N MET A 43 7.46 19.89 12.69
CA MET A 43 8.08 18.65 12.20
C MET A 43 7.34 18.02 11.01
N GLY A 44 6.10 18.36 10.82
CA GLY A 44 5.28 17.95 9.68
C GLY A 44 5.39 18.95 8.56
N GLY A 45 6.58 19.16 8.02
CA GLY A 45 6.74 19.80 6.73
C GLY A 45 5.71 19.22 5.78
N GLY A 46 4.89 20.08 5.17
CA GLY A 46 3.70 19.81 4.40
C GLY A 46 3.61 18.38 3.89
N ARG A 47 2.68 17.62 4.40
CA ARG A 47 2.34 16.30 3.82
C ARG A 47 1.93 16.57 2.38
N ASN A 48 2.94 16.64 1.50
CA ASN A 48 2.73 16.41 0.09
C ASN A 48 1.94 15.10 0.07
N ARG A 49 0.68 15.18 -0.29
CA ARG A 49 -0.15 14.00 -0.47
C ARG A 49 0.58 13.21 -1.54
N GLU A 50 1.35 12.20 -1.12
CA GLU A 50 1.94 11.26 -2.06
C GLU A 50 0.82 10.85 -3.03
N PRO A 51 1.10 10.87 -4.33
CA PRO A 51 0.11 10.47 -5.32
C PRO A 51 -0.44 9.11 -4.86
N GLN A 52 -1.75 9.02 -4.76
CA GLN A 52 -2.44 7.89 -4.15
C GLN A 52 -2.06 6.62 -4.92
N ARG A 53 -1.15 5.83 -4.34
CA ARG A 53 -0.66 4.58 -4.91
C ARG A 53 -1.83 3.68 -5.30
N GLY A 54 -1.66 2.89 -6.34
CA GLY A 54 -2.61 1.85 -6.71
C GLY A 54 -2.81 0.84 -5.58
N SER A 55 -3.95 0.16 -5.60
CA SER A 55 -4.29 -0.85 -4.60
C SER A 55 -3.38 -2.08 -4.75
N ASP A 56 -3.05 -2.69 -3.62
CA ASP A 56 -2.38 -3.98 -3.63
C ASP A 56 -3.39 -5.09 -3.99
N LEU A 57 -2.93 -6.06 -4.75
CA LEU A 57 -3.73 -7.20 -5.17
C LEU A 57 -3.33 -8.45 -4.41
N ARG A 58 -4.32 -9.32 -4.19
CA ARG A 58 -4.12 -10.65 -3.61
C ARG A 58 -4.53 -11.71 -4.61
N TYR A 59 -3.68 -12.70 -4.79
CA TYR A 59 -3.95 -13.86 -5.64
C TYR A 59 -3.58 -15.15 -4.91
N ASN A 60 -4.48 -16.13 -4.89
CA ASN A 60 -4.21 -17.45 -4.31
C ASN A 60 -3.80 -18.39 -5.44
N ILE A 61 -2.65 -19.03 -5.30
CA ILE A 61 -2.13 -19.99 -6.26
C ILE A 61 -2.08 -21.38 -5.63
N ALA A 62 -2.79 -22.33 -6.24
CA ALA A 62 -2.75 -23.72 -5.82
C ALA A 62 -1.60 -24.44 -6.52
N LEU A 63 -0.77 -25.13 -5.75
CA LEU A 63 0.37 -25.91 -6.22
C LEU A 63 0.24 -27.37 -5.80
N ASN A 64 0.71 -28.25 -6.67
CA ASN A 64 0.89 -29.63 -6.31
C ASN A 64 2.18 -29.79 -5.50
N PHE A 65 2.26 -30.89 -4.78
CA PHE A 65 3.39 -31.21 -3.92
C PHE A 65 4.74 -31.20 -4.66
N THR A 66 4.77 -31.77 -5.86
CA THR A 66 5.96 -31.82 -6.72
C THR A 66 6.36 -30.44 -7.25
N GLU A 67 5.38 -29.60 -7.59
CA GLU A 67 5.61 -28.23 -8.03
C GLU A 67 6.19 -27.37 -6.93
N ALA A 68 5.67 -27.51 -5.70
CA ALA A 68 6.18 -26.79 -4.54
C ALA A 68 7.61 -27.21 -4.18
N PHE A 69 7.96 -28.49 -4.38
CA PHE A 69 9.31 -29.01 -4.14
C PHE A 69 10.31 -28.52 -5.19
N ALA A 70 9.95 -28.62 -6.47
CA ALA A 70 10.85 -28.28 -7.58
C ALA A 70 10.91 -26.75 -7.87
N GLY A 71 9.89 -26.02 -7.46
CA GLY A 71 9.63 -24.67 -7.92
C GLY A 71 9.02 -24.67 -9.33
N ILE A 72 8.33 -23.62 -9.68
CA ILE A 72 7.64 -23.49 -10.97
C ILE A 72 7.60 -22.04 -11.42
N GLU A 73 7.63 -21.85 -12.72
CA GLU A 73 7.27 -20.58 -13.37
C GLU A 73 5.90 -20.75 -14.03
N ARG A 74 4.96 -19.85 -13.68
CA ARG A 74 3.58 -19.93 -14.16
C ARG A 74 3.05 -18.57 -14.51
N ASP A 75 2.35 -18.49 -15.62
CA ASP A 75 1.61 -17.30 -16.02
C ASP A 75 0.26 -17.27 -15.32
N ILE A 76 -0.03 -16.17 -14.65
CA ILE A 76 -1.30 -15.90 -14.00
C ILE A 76 -2.02 -14.76 -14.70
N ARG A 77 -3.34 -14.84 -14.79
CA ARG A 77 -4.18 -13.80 -15.38
C ARG A 77 -4.95 -13.10 -14.28
N ILE A 78 -4.87 -11.79 -14.27
CA ILE A 78 -5.49 -10.96 -13.24
C ILE A 78 -6.25 -9.83 -13.92
N ASN A 79 -7.51 -9.66 -13.53
CA ASN A 79 -8.29 -8.48 -13.92
C ASN A 79 -7.95 -7.34 -12.97
N SER A 80 -7.35 -6.28 -13.47
CA SER A 80 -6.92 -5.16 -12.66
C SER A 80 -6.92 -3.85 -13.44
N TYR A 81 -6.79 -2.74 -12.72
CA TYR A 81 -6.51 -1.47 -13.36
C TYR A 81 -5.07 -1.45 -13.85
N VAL A 82 -4.90 -1.18 -15.15
CA VAL A 82 -3.60 -0.98 -15.80
C VAL A 82 -3.49 0.46 -16.28
N THR A 83 -2.28 0.97 -16.39
CA THR A 83 -2.03 2.31 -16.94
C THR A 83 -2.65 2.43 -18.32
N CYS A 84 -3.39 3.48 -18.55
CA CYS A 84 -4.02 3.74 -19.85
C CYS A 84 -2.96 3.96 -20.92
N SER A 85 -2.97 3.14 -21.97
CA SER A 85 -2.01 3.22 -23.06
C SER A 85 -2.17 4.47 -23.92
N SER A 86 -3.40 5.01 -24.02
CA SER A 86 -3.70 6.17 -24.86
C SER A 86 -3.12 7.47 -24.30
N CYS A 87 -3.19 7.65 -22.97
CA CYS A 87 -2.66 8.85 -22.31
C CYS A 87 -1.43 8.59 -21.43
N THR A 88 -0.90 7.37 -21.44
CA THR A 88 0.27 6.97 -20.62
C THR A 88 0.16 7.32 -19.13
N GLY A 89 -1.07 7.25 -18.62
CA GLY A 89 -1.36 7.51 -17.20
C GLY A 89 -1.74 8.94 -16.85
N THR A 90 -1.62 9.92 -17.75
CA THR A 90 -1.91 11.33 -17.44
C THR A 90 -3.39 11.61 -17.22
N GLY A 91 -4.27 10.82 -17.82
CA GLY A 91 -5.72 11.06 -17.84
C GLY A 91 -6.15 12.15 -18.82
N ALA A 92 -5.21 12.88 -19.45
CA ALA A 92 -5.50 13.91 -20.41
C ALA A 92 -5.44 13.36 -21.84
N GLU A 93 -6.18 13.96 -22.76
CA GLU A 93 -6.12 13.66 -24.18
C GLU A 93 -4.70 13.88 -24.73
N SER A 94 -4.32 13.12 -25.76
CA SER A 94 -3.01 13.24 -26.42
C SER A 94 -2.73 14.68 -26.86
N GLY A 95 -1.63 15.26 -26.35
CA GLY A 95 -1.25 16.66 -26.63
C GLY A 95 -1.74 17.67 -25.58
N SER A 96 -2.62 17.29 -24.66
CA SER A 96 -2.98 18.10 -23.50
C SER A 96 -2.27 17.63 -22.23
N GLN A 97 -2.05 18.57 -21.30
CA GLN A 97 -1.47 18.25 -19.99
C GLN A 97 -2.40 18.71 -18.88
N PRO A 98 -2.44 17.95 -17.74
CA PRO A 98 -3.13 18.41 -16.56
C PRO A 98 -2.57 19.77 -16.10
N SER A 99 -3.43 20.75 -15.85
CA SER A 99 -3.04 22.03 -15.30
C SER A 99 -3.20 22.04 -13.78
N THR A 100 -2.37 22.80 -13.09
CA THR A 100 -2.51 22.99 -11.64
C THR A 100 -3.81 23.71 -11.33
N CYS A 101 -4.59 23.18 -10.38
CA CYS A 101 -5.84 23.80 -9.96
C CYS A 101 -5.58 25.16 -9.33
N SER A 102 -6.20 26.22 -9.88
CA SER A 102 -6.03 27.60 -9.41
C SER A 102 -6.63 27.84 -8.03
N SER A 103 -7.73 27.13 -7.68
CA SER A 103 -8.42 27.30 -6.40
C SER A 103 -7.63 26.75 -5.20
N CYS A 104 -6.82 25.74 -5.40
CA CYS A 104 -6.03 25.13 -4.31
C CYS A 104 -4.53 25.16 -4.57
N ASN A 105 -4.07 25.75 -5.68
CA ASN A 105 -2.67 25.82 -6.09
C ASN A 105 -1.96 24.45 -6.03
N GLY A 106 -2.65 23.37 -6.42
CA GLY A 106 -2.11 22.02 -6.41
C GLY A 106 -2.29 21.26 -5.09
N ALA A 107 -2.72 21.91 -4.01
CA ALA A 107 -2.84 21.29 -2.69
C ALA A 107 -3.99 20.25 -2.58
N GLY A 108 -4.96 20.27 -3.50
CA GLY A 108 -6.15 19.40 -3.46
C GLY A 108 -7.14 19.71 -2.34
N LYS A 109 -6.82 20.66 -1.45
CA LYS A 109 -7.63 21.08 -0.32
C LYS A 109 -7.70 22.59 -0.26
N VAL A 110 -8.81 23.11 0.25
CA VAL A 110 -9.00 24.54 0.54
C VAL A 110 -9.25 24.70 2.04
N ARG A 111 -8.66 25.74 2.63
CA ARG A 111 -8.86 26.09 4.02
C ARG A 111 -9.97 27.13 4.12
N ALA A 112 -10.98 26.83 4.88
CA ALA A 112 -12.08 27.74 5.20
C ALA A 112 -12.01 28.10 6.68
N SER A 113 -11.98 29.40 6.99
CA SER A 113 -12.07 29.88 8.36
C SER A 113 -13.54 29.99 8.76
N GLN A 114 -13.95 29.25 9.80
CA GLN A 114 -15.26 29.39 10.44
C GLN A 114 -15.04 29.90 11.85
N GLY A 115 -15.05 31.21 12.05
CA GLY A 115 -14.79 31.84 13.32
C GLY A 115 -13.35 31.58 13.78
N PHE A 116 -13.16 30.93 14.93
CA PHE A 116 -11.86 30.60 15.50
C PHE A 116 -11.27 29.28 14.99
N PHE A 117 -12.01 28.51 14.19
CA PHE A 117 -11.58 27.22 13.68
C PHE A 117 -11.23 27.29 12.21
N MET A 118 -10.08 26.69 11.85
CA MET A 118 -9.69 26.46 10.48
C MET A 118 -10.11 25.06 10.05
N VAL A 119 -10.99 24.95 9.07
CA VAL A 119 -11.47 23.67 8.54
C VAL A 119 -10.85 23.44 7.17
N GLU A 120 -10.15 22.31 7.00
CA GLU A 120 -9.70 21.86 5.69
C GLU A 120 -10.82 21.08 4.99
N ARG A 121 -11.14 21.49 3.77
CA ARG A 121 -12.12 20.83 2.90
C ARG A 121 -11.46 20.40 1.60
N THR A 122 -11.91 19.29 1.04
CA THR A 122 -11.52 18.88 -0.31
C THR A 122 -11.86 20.01 -1.29
N CYS A 123 -10.92 20.34 -2.18
CA CYS A 123 -11.13 21.37 -3.18
C CYS A 123 -12.30 20.98 -4.09
N PRO A 124 -13.35 21.80 -4.21
CA PRO A 124 -14.54 21.45 -5.01
C PRO A 124 -14.25 21.44 -6.52
N GLU A 125 -13.29 22.22 -7.00
CA GLU A 125 -12.96 22.27 -8.42
C GLU A 125 -12.19 21.02 -8.90
N CYS A 126 -11.16 20.62 -8.18
CA CYS A 126 -10.33 19.49 -8.60
C CYS A 126 -10.70 18.17 -7.90
N GLY A 127 -11.72 18.16 -7.03
CA GLY A 127 -12.11 16.96 -6.29
C GLY A 127 -10.99 16.33 -5.44
N GLY A 128 -10.02 17.15 -5.01
CA GLY A 128 -8.89 16.69 -4.19
C GLY A 128 -7.64 16.27 -4.98
N SER A 129 -7.67 16.28 -6.32
CA SER A 129 -6.55 15.88 -7.17
C SER A 129 -5.41 16.90 -7.25
N GLY A 130 -5.69 18.17 -6.98
CA GLY A 130 -4.74 19.26 -7.17
C GLY A 130 -4.58 19.70 -8.62
N HIS A 131 -5.07 18.94 -9.59
CA HIS A 131 -4.95 19.21 -11.02
C HIS A 131 -6.31 19.18 -11.70
N ILE A 132 -6.45 19.97 -12.77
CA ILE A 132 -7.63 20.02 -13.62
C ILE A 132 -7.25 19.49 -15.00
N ILE A 133 -8.06 18.58 -15.53
CA ILE A 133 -7.94 18.05 -16.88
C ILE A 133 -9.03 18.68 -17.71
N SER A 134 -8.66 19.61 -18.62
CA SER A 134 -9.61 20.29 -19.49
C SER A 134 -10.16 19.36 -20.57
N ASN A 135 -9.30 18.51 -21.14
CA ASN A 135 -9.67 17.52 -22.14
C ASN A 135 -9.35 16.13 -21.59
N PRO A 136 -10.34 15.43 -21.01
CA PRO A 136 -10.12 14.08 -20.50
C PRO A 136 -9.87 13.08 -21.65
N CYS A 137 -9.01 12.10 -21.40
CA CYS A 137 -8.75 11.02 -22.34
C CYS A 137 -10.00 10.15 -22.54
N ASP A 138 -10.48 9.99 -23.77
CA ASP A 138 -11.69 9.20 -24.09
C ASP A 138 -11.58 7.74 -23.64
N SER A 139 -10.37 7.13 -23.69
CA SER A 139 -10.16 5.72 -23.35
C SER A 139 -10.30 5.44 -21.85
N CYS A 140 -10.01 6.42 -20.98
CA CYS A 140 -10.04 6.23 -19.52
C CYS A 140 -10.90 7.26 -18.78
N GLY A 141 -11.57 8.19 -19.48
CA GLY A 141 -12.43 9.18 -18.86
C GLY A 141 -11.74 10.13 -17.88
N GLY A 142 -10.42 10.32 -18.02
CA GLY A 142 -9.63 11.17 -17.12
C GLY A 142 -8.99 10.45 -15.93
N GLU A 143 -9.23 9.14 -15.75
CA GLU A 143 -8.63 8.37 -14.63
C GLU A 143 -7.15 8.05 -14.82
N GLY A 144 -6.64 8.04 -16.05
CA GLY A 144 -5.28 7.63 -16.39
C GLY A 144 -5.05 6.12 -16.34
N ARG A 145 -6.09 5.33 -16.05
CA ARG A 145 -6.03 3.87 -15.95
C ARG A 145 -7.29 3.23 -16.53
N THR A 146 -7.17 1.98 -16.99
CA THR A 146 -8.27 1.22 -17.57
C THR A 146 -8.32 -0.16 -16.94
N HIS A 147 -9.50 -0.72 -16.77
CA HIS A 147 -9.67 -2.08 -16.26
C HIS A 147 -9.44 -3.08 -17.39
N ARG A 148 -8.44 -3.95 -17.26
CA ARG A 148 -8.08 -4.97 -18.27
C ARG A 148 -7.53 -6.22 -17.62
N GLU A 149 -7.60 -7.32 -18.34
CA GLU A 149 -6.87 -8.54 -18.01
C GLU A 149 -5.37 -8.34 -18.28
N LYS A 150 -4.53 -8.63 -17.28
CA LYS A 150 -3.07 -8.61 -17.35
C LYS A 150 -2.55 -10.02 -17.08
N THR A 151 -1.63 -10.49 -17.92
CA THR A 151 -0.90 -11.73 -17.68
C THR A 151 0.45 -11.40 -17.07
N ILE A 152 0.77 -12.05 -15.95
CA ILE A 152 2.02 -11.86 -15.21
C ILE A 152 2.71 -13.21 -15.08
N SER A 153 3.96 -13.30 -15.51
CA SER A 153 4.79 -14.48 -15.27
C SER A 153 5.37 -14.44 -13.86
N VAL A 154 5.11 -15.49 -13.10
CA VAL A 154 5.48 -15.60 -11.70
C VAL A 154 6.40 -16.78 -11.50
N LYS A 155 7.57 -16.50 -10.94
CA LYS A 155 8.54 -17.52 -10.53
C LYS A 155 8.38 -17.84 -9.06
N ILE A 156 7.98 -19.08 -8.77
CA ILE A 156 7.84 -19.60 -7.42
C ILE A 156 9.09 -20.40 -7.09
N PRO A 157 9.83 -20.06 -6.03
CA PRO A 157 11.05 -20.79 -5.66
C PRO A 157 10.73 -22.22 -5.20
N ALA A 158 11.73 -23.09 -5.27
CA ALA A 158 11.65 -24.45 -4.75
C ALA A 158 11.53 -24.43 -3.21
N GLY A 159 10.81 -25.43 -2.68
CA GLY A 159 10.68 -25.62 -1.23
C GLY A 159 9.65 -24.72 -0.55
N VAL A 160 8.73 -24.09 -1.28
CA VAL A 160 7.68 -23.27 -0.68
C VAL A 160 6.75 -24.09 0.19
N ASP A 161 6.32 -23.49 1.30
CA ASP A 161 5.35 -24.06 2.23
C ASP A 161 3.92 -23.55 1.96
N ASP A 162 2.94 -24.27 2.50
CA ASP A 162 1.56 -23.80 2.52
C ASP A 162 1.47 -22.48 3.28
N GLY A 163 0.66 -21.53 2.74
CA GLY A 163 0.54 -20.18 3.29
C GLY A 163 1.72 -19.24 3.00
N THR A 164 2.75 -19.69 2.28
CA THR A 164 3.87 -18.81 1.86
C THR A 164 3.34 -17.62 1.06
N ARG A 165 3.82 -16.42 1.40
CA ARG A 165 3.47 -15.17 0.72
C ARG A 165 4.64 -14.69 -0.13
N ILE A 166 4.39 -14.47 -1.42
CA ILE A 166 5.37 -13.93 -2.36
C ILE A 166 4.87 -12.55 -2.79
N ARG A 167 5.70 -11.53 -2.63
CA ARG A 167 5.38 -10.17 -3.05
C ARG A 167 6.03 -9.88 -4.39
N LEU A 168 5.23 -9.43 -5.34
CA LEU A 168 5.68 -8.90 -6.62
C LEU A 168 5.46 -7.38 -6.62
N SER A 169 6.54 -6.64 -6.48
CA SER A 169 6.49 -5.18 -6.38
C SER A 169 6.06 -4.53 -7.69
N GLY A 170 5.09 -3.62 -7.61
CA GLY A 170 4.60 -2.87 -8.77
C GLY A 170 3.65 -3.65 -9.69
N GLU A 171 3.28 -4.90 -9.34
CA GLU A 171 2.38 -5.75 -10.13
C GLU A 171 0.92 -5.69 -9.65
N GLY A 172 0.60 -4.81 -8.69
CA GLY A 172 -0.75 -4.49 -8.26
C GLY A 172 -1.50 -3.60 -9.25
N GLU A 173 -2.57 -2.97 -8.80
CA GLU A 173 -3.33 -2.02 -9.62
C GLU A 173 -2.51 -0.78 -9.95
N ALA A 174 -2.73 -0.24 -11.14
CA ALA A 174 -2.18 1.06 -11.50
C ALA A 174 -2.76 2.16 -10.62
N GLY A 175 -1.91 3.04 -10.11
CA GLY A 175 -2.35 4.23 -9.42
C GLY A 175 -3.06 5.20 -10.37
N PRO A 176 -3.99 6.03 -9.87
CA PRO A 176 -4.67 7.01 -10.68
C PRO A 176 -3.70 8.10 -11.15
N ARG A 177 -3.89 8.58 -12.36
CA ARG A 177 -3.16 9.73 -12.93
C ARG A 177 -1.65 9.62 -12.85
N GLY A 178 -1.10 8.45 -13.20
CA GLY A 178 0.34 8.20 -13.20
C GLY A 178 0.96 7.98 -11.82
N ALA A 179 0.16 7.82 -10.78
CA ALA A 179 0.64 7.41 -9.47
C ALA A 179 1.26 6.00 -9.53
N PRO A 180 2.16 5.67 -8.61
CA PRO A 180 2.81 4.36 -8.56
C PRO A 180 1.79 3.21 -8.46
N ASN A 181 2.12 2.08 -9.06
CA ASN A 181 1.31 0.88 -8.93
C ASN A 181 1.36 0.32 -7.51
N GLY A 182 0.32 -0.44 -7.15
CA GLY A 182 0.32 -1.31 -5.98
C GLY A 182 1.24 -2.52 -6.16
N ASP A 183 1.23 -3.43 -5.21
CA ASP A 183 1.95 -4.69 -5.26
C ASP A 183 0.98 -5.87 -5.41
N LEU A 184 1.49 -6.98 -5.93
CA LEU A 184 0.74 -8.22 -5.98
C LEU A 184 1.29 -9.18 -4.92
N TYR A 185 0.40 -9.66 -4.07
CA TYR A 185 0.71 -10.68 -3.07
C TYR A 185 0.13 -12.02 -3.51
N LEU A 186 1.02 -12.97 -3.74
CA LEU A 186 0.65 -14.35 -4.02
C LEU A 186 0.62 -15.13 -2.71
N PHE A 187 -0.45 -15.87 -2.50
CA PHE A 187 -0.59 -16.80 -1.38
C PHE A 187 -0.57 -18.21 -1.94
N VAL A 188 0.47 -18.95 -1.58
CA VAL A 188 0.62 -20.34 -1.98
C VAL A 188 -0.33 -21.21 -1.16
N GLN A 189 -1.08 -22.08 -1.83
CA GLN A 189 -1.91 -23.11 -1.23
C GLN A 189 -1.45 -24.45 -1.78
N LEU A 190 -1.08 -25.37 -0.89
CA LEU A 190 -0.68 -26.71 -1.31
C LEU A 190 -1.90 -27.63 -1.41
N ASN A 191 -2.04 -28.26 -2.57
CA ASN A 191 -3.04 -29.30 -2.74
C ASN A 191 -2.66 -30.51 -1.88
N PRO A 192 -3.63 -31.13 -1.18
CA PRO A 192 -3.35 -32.34 -0.42
C PRO A 192 -2.87 -33.46 -1.34
N HIS A 193 -1.84 -34.20 -0.90
CA HIS A 193 -1.36 -35.36 -1.62
C HIS A 193 -2.03 -36.65 -1.12
N SER A 194 -2.25 -37.61 -2.01
CA SER A 194 -2.97 -38.84 -1.67
C SER A 194 -2.21 -39.75 -0.70
N LEU A 195 -0.88 -39.71 -0.71
CA LEU A 195 -0.03 -40.57 0.09
C LEU A 195 0.78 -39.83 1.14
N PHE A 196 1.23 -38.61 0.82
CA PHE A 196 2.18 -37.90 1.68
C PHE A 196 1.46 -36.77 2.43
N LYS A 197 1.79 -36.65 3.71
CA LYS A 197 1.49 -35.47 4.53
C LYS A 197 2.81 -34.80 4.84
N ARG A 198 2.88 -33.50 4.68
CA ARG A 198 4.05 -32.70 5.01
C ARG A 198 3.89 -32.10 6.41
N ASP A 199 4.92 -32.22 7.23
CA ASP A 199 5.03 -31.56 8.53
C ASP A 199 6.37 -30.81 8.58
N GLY A 200 6.33 -29.51 8.31
CA GLY A 200 7.55 -28.70 8.14
C GLY A 200 8.43 -29.20 6.99
N SER A 201 9.62 -29.72 7.31
CA SER A 201 10.55 -30.33 6.35
C SER A 201 10.38 -31.84 6.18
N ASP A 202 9.56 -32.46 7.00
CA ASP A 202 9.40 -33.91 7.02
C ASP A 202 8.20 -34.36 6.17
N LEU A 203 8.31 -35.60 5.65
CA LEU A 203 7.26 -36.27 4.90
C LEU A 203 6.78 -37.48 5.66
N LEU A 204 5.51 -37.48 6.00
CA LEU A 204 4.83 -38.58 6.64
C LEU A 204 4.07 -39.41 5.60
N VAL A 205 4.24 -40.74 5.66
CA VAL A 205 3.51 -41.68 4.81
C VAL A 205 3.01 -42.86 5.67
N GLU A 206 1.78 -43.26 5.41
CA GLU A 206 1.20 -44.49 5.98
C GLU A 206 1.37 -45.62 4.99
N ALA A 207 2.26 -46.57 5.28
CA ALA A 207 2.47 -47.77 4.49
C ALA A 207 1.77 -48.98 5.15
N ARG A 208 0.86 -49.62 4.42
CA ARG A 208 0.27 -50.88 4.88
C ARG A 208 1.17 -52.03 4.45
N ILE A 209 1.82 -52.62 5.40
CA ILE A 209 2.70 -53.80 5.17
C ILE A 209 2.07 -55.05 5.75
N PRO A 210 2.16 -56.21 5.09
CA PRO A 210 1.72 -57.46 5.65
C PRO A 210 2.58 -57.86 6.85
N VAL A 211 1.98 -58.52 7.84
CA VAL A 211 2.65 -58.91 9.08
C VAL A 211 3.90 -59.77 8.83
N THR A 212 3.86 -60.61 7.80
CA THR A 212 4.99 -61.43 7.37
C THR A 212 6.21 -60.58 6.93
N LEU A 213 6.00 -59.45 6.30
CA LEU A 213 7.07 -58.52 5.86
C LEU A 213 7.60 -57.69 7.04
N ALA A 214 6.77 -57.44 8.05
CA ALA A 214 7.16 -56.70 9.23
C ALA A 214 7.97 -57.53 10.22
N ALA A 215 7.86 -58.87 10.15
CA ALA A 215 8.53 -59.82 11.03
C ALA A 215 9.91 -60.30 10.51
N LEU A 216 10.25 -60.01 9.27
CA LEU A 216 11.54 -60.29 8.63
C LEU A 216 12.44 -59.05 8.61
#